data_436940e0fbc9875a35cc3970e813b2d3
#
_entry.id   436940e0fbc9875a35cc3970e813b2d3
#
_cell.length_a   1.000
_cell.length_b   1.000
_cell.length_c   1.000
_cell.angle_alpha   90.00
_cell.angle_beta   90.00
_cell.angle_gamma   90.00
#
_symmetry.space_group_name_H-M   'P 1'
#
loop_
_entity.id
_entity.type
_entity.pdbx_description
1 polymer ?
#
loop_
_entity_poly.entity_id
_entity_poly.type
_entity_poly.pdbx_seq_one_letter_code
_entity_poly.pdbx_strand_id
1 'polypeptide(L)'
;FVEQTHTPKKPHSNAGLTTEIKQTTSTSVTIATTPDDNVVKYYVYVKDKATVDSIVAQFGEAMLTNGIKSPNAYKWELTTANEDTWGGLTPATDYYCCVLIQDKTGAEALSLIDFRTNDASGAAPTIELSLTQPEKNSHNTLSLNIFSKDAASVRIAFNTKADISALRNKDYDDDYIVTNHGIDL
;
A
#
# COMPACT_ATOMS: atom_id res chain seq x y z
N PHE A 1 -12.79 29.79 -43.13
CA PHE A 1 -13.15 28.41 -42.82
C PHE A 1 -12.41 28.05 -41.55
N VAL A 2 -13.13 27.91 -40.44
CA VAL A 2 -12.58 27.38 -39.19
C VAL A 2 -12.87 25.89 -39.21
N GLU A 3 -11.86 25.06 -39.40
CA GLU A 3 -11.97 23.61 -39.26
C GLU A 3 -12.20 23.31 -37.76
N GLN A 4 -13.44 22.95 -37.41
CA GLN A 4 -13.71 22.35 -36.11
C GLN A 4 -13.15 20.92 -36.15
N THR A 5 -12.00 20.70 -35.53
CA THR A 5 -11.50 19.37 -35.25
C THR A 5 -12.41 18.70 -34.24
N HIS A 6 -13.29 17.86 -34.73
CA HIS A 6 -14.13 17.01 -33.91
C HIS A 6 -13.24 15.90 -33.30
N THR A 7 -12.87 16.06 -32.05
CA THR A 7 -12.21 14.98 -31.33
C THR A 7 -13.24 13.88 -31.09
N PRO A 8 -13.08 12.66 -31.62
CA PRO A 8 -14.04 11.59 -31.39
C PRO A 8 -14.16 11.35 -29.88
N LYS A 9 -15.37 11.42 -29.37
CA LYS A 9 -15.67 11.07 -27.97
C LYS A 9 -15.29 9.60 -27.79
N LYS A 10 -14.36 9.32 -26.87
CA LYS A 10 -13.96 7.95 -26.54
C LYS A 10 -15.25 7.13 -26.24
N PRO A 11 -15.44 5.95 -26.87
CA PRO A 11 -16.62 5.15 -26.61
C PRO A 11 -16.69 4.84 -25.12
N HIS A 12 -17.86 5.09 -24.51
CA HIS A 12 -18.12 4.67 -23.14
C HIS A 12 -18.30 3.15 -23.14
N SER A 13 -17.59 2.46 -22.24
CA SER A 13 -17.82 1.05 -21.99
C SER A 13 -19.22 0.85 -21.38
N ASN A 14 -19.94 -0.15 -21.87
CA ASN A 14 -21.22 -0.61 -21.30
C ASN A 14 -21.01 -1.79 -20.33
N ALA A 15 -19.77 -2.18 -20.06
CA ALA A 15 -19.45 -3.25 -19.12
C ALA A 15 -19.59 -2.76 -17.69
N GLY A 16 -20.12 -3.64 -16.83
CA GLY A 16 -20.28 -3.39 -15.40
C GLY A 16 -19.32 -4.22 -14.56
N LEU A 17 -18.67 -3.58 -13.61
CA LEU A 17 -17.91 -4.26 -12.56
C LEU A 17 -18.47 -3.81 -11.21
N THR A 18 -19.01 -4.76 -10.46
CA THR A 18 -19.37 -4.51 -9.06
C THR A 18 -18.10 -4.54 -8.23
N THR A 19 -17.85 -3.44 -7.50
CA THR A 19 -16.72 -3.32 -6.59
C THR A 19 -17.24 -3.02 -5.19
N GLU A 20 -16.82 -3.79 -4.21
CA GLU A 20 -17.23 -3.65 -2.81
C GLU A 20 -16.01 -3.56 -1.90
N ILE A 21 -15.97 -2.54 -1.06
CA ILE A 21 -15.02 -2.43 0.04
C ILE A 21 -15.55 -3.28 1.19
N LYS A 22 -15.01 -4.48 1.37
CA LYS A 22 -15.46 -5.46 2.37
C LYS A 22 -15.03 -5.09 3.78
N GLN A 23 -13.79 -4.67 3.92
CA GLN A 23 -13.20 -4.35 5.21
C GLN A 23 -12.10 -3.31 5.05
N THR A 24 -12.03 -2.40 6.01
CA THR A 24 -10.93 -1.43 6.12
C THR A 24 -10.36 -1.49 7.53
N THR A 25 -9.05 -1.58 7.62
CA THR A 25 -8.30 -1.46 8.88
C THR A 25 -7.49 -0.15 8.87
N SER A 26 -6.64 0.06 9.84
CA SER A 26 -5.72 1.20 9.84
C SER A 26 -4.62 1.08 8.77
N THR A 27 -4.29 -0.13 8.32
CA THR A 27 -3.16 -0.37 7.40
C THR A 27 -3.51 -1.25 6.20
N SER A 28 -4.78 -1.63 6.04
CA SER A 28 -5.21 -2.48 4.94
C SER A 28 -6.66 -2.23 4.51
N VAL A 29 -6.99 -2.69 3.30
CA VAL A 29 -8.35 -2.74 2.77
C VAL A 29 -8.56 -4.06 2.04
N THR A 30 -9.72 -4.70 2.25
CA THR A 30 -10.16 -5.87 1.47
C THR A 30 -11.21 -5.45 0.48
N ILE A 31 -10.97 -5.76 -0.80
CA ILE A 31 -11.80 -5.36 -1.94
C ILE A 31 -12.26 -6.60 -2.68
N ALA A 32 -13.58 -6.70 -2.89
CA ALA A 32 -14.18 -7.71 -3.74
C ALA A 32 -14.64 -7.09 -5.06
N THR A 33 -14.38 -7.76 -6.17
CA THR A 33 -14.77 -7.34 -7.51
C THR A 33 -15.48 -8.47 -8.23
N THR A 34 -16.57 -8.15 -8.93
CA THR A 34 -17.33 -9.12 -9.71
C THR A 34 -17.67 -8.49 -11.07
N PRO A 35 -17.05 -8.98 -12.17
CA PRO A 35 -17.33 -8.51 -13.52
C PRO A 35 -18.65 -9.08 -14.03
N ASP A 36 -19.34 -8.31 -14.90
CA ASP A 36 -20.44 -8.82 -15.71
C ASP A 36 -19.91 -9.52 -16.97
N ASP A 37 -20.81 -10.11 -17.75
CA ASP A 37 -20.46 -10.85 -18.97
C ASP A 37 -19.85 -9.97 -20.08
N ASN A 38 -19.92 -8.64 -19.99
CA ASN A 38 -19.38 -7.72 -20.99
C ASN A 38 -17.95 -7.33 -20.68
N VAL A 39 -17.46 -7.56 -19.46
CA VAL A 39 -16.07 -7.31 -19.08
C VAL A 39 -15.17 -8.39 -19.68
N VAL A 40 -14.18 -7.99 -20.47
CA VAL A 40 -13.14 -8.89 -20.98
C VAL A 40 -12.01 -9.02 -19.97
N LYS A 41 -11.62 -7.88 -19.39
CA LYS A 41 -10.58 -7.79 -18.38
C LYS A 41 -10.70 -6.53 -17.56
N TYR A 42 -10.11 -6.54 -16.38
CA TYR A 42 -10.08 -5.38 -15.51
C TYR A 42 -8.82 -5.38 -14.65
N TYR A 43 -8.54 -4.20 -14.07
CA TYR A 43 -7.42 -3.96 -13.17
C TYR A 43 -7.93 -3.26 -11.93
N VAL A 44 -7.42 -3.65 -10.77
CA VAL A 44 -7.69 -2.98 -9.49
C VAL A 44 -6.41 -2.37 -8.98
N TYR A 45 -6.46 -1.14 -8.47
CA TYR A 45 -5.32 -0.42 -7.91
C TYR A 45 -5.70 0.47 -6.74
N VAL A 46 -5.00 0.30 -5.65
CA VAL A 46 -5.17 1.15 -4.48
C VAL A 46 -4.05 2.19 -4.43
N LYS A 47 -4.42 3.44 -4.37
CA LYS A 47 -3.47 4.55 -4.28
C LYS A 47 -4.05 5.69 -3.44
N ASP A 48 -3.18 6.38 -2.71
CA ASP A 48 -3.61 7.55 -1.94
C ASP A 48 -4.27 8.61 -2.84
N LYS A 49 -5.35 9.19 -2.31
CA LYS A 49 -6.21 10.10 -3.06
C LYS A 49 -5.46 11.33 -3.56
N ALA A 50 -4.61 11.91 -2.74
CA ALA A 50 -3.87 13.12 -3.08
C ALA A 50 -2.94 12.89 -4.28
N THR A 51 -2.27 11.73 -4.36
CA THR A 51 -1.43 11.35 -5.51
C THR A 51 -2.26 11.17 -6.76
N VAL A 52 -3.41 10.48 -6.69
CA VAL A 52 -4.29 10.27 -7.87
C VAL A 52 -4.82 11.60 -8.38
N ASP A 53 -5.35 12.45 -7.50
CA ASP A 53 -5.87 13.77 -7.84
C ASP A 53 -4.78 14.64 -8.49
N SER A 54 -3.55 14.58 -7.98
CA SER A 54 -2.40 15.30 -8.56
C SER A 54 -2.05 14.79 -9.96
N ILE A 55 -2.02 13.47 -10.17
CA ILE A 55 -1.75 12.87 -11.49
C ILE A 55 -2.82 13.30 -12.50
N VAL A 56 -4.09 13.19 -12.11
CA VAL A 56 -5.21 13.56 -13.00
C VAL A 56 -5.21 15.06 -13.32
N ALA A 57 -4.93 15.91 -12.34
CA ALA A 57 -4.88 17.36 -12.54
C ALA A 57 -3.71 17.80 -13.44
N GLN A 58 -2.54 17.17 -13.31
CA GLN A 58 -1.35 17.57 -14.06
C GLN A 58 -1.23 16.90 -15.44
N PHE A 59 -1.65 15.65 -15.56
CA PHE A 59 -1.38 14.81 -16.74
C PHE A 59 -2.65 14.19 -17.34
N GLY A 60 -3.80 14.35 -16.71
CA GLY A 60 -5.08 13.80 -17.14
C GLY A 60 -5.26 12.31 -16.81
N GLU A 61 -6.50 11.82 -16.97
CA GLU A 61 -6.86 10.41 -16.71
C GLU A 61 -6.06 9.39 -17.52
N ALA A 62 -5.66 9.76 -18.75
CA ALA A 62 -4.87 8.87 -19.62
C ALA A 62 -3.56 8.44 -18.98
N MET A 63 -2.91 9.33 -18.22
CA MET A 63 -1.68 9.00 -17.50
C MET A 63 -1.95 8.00 -16.37
N LEU A 64 -3.03 8.18 -15.64
CA LEU A 64 -3.45 7.25 -14.58
C LEU A 64 -3.78 5.87 -15.16
N THR A 65 -4.58 5.79 -16.24
CA THR A 65 -4.95 4.52 -16.88
C THR A 65 -3.74 3.79 -17.46
N ASN A 66 -2.78 4.50 -18.05
CA ASN A 66 -1.53 3.92 -18.52
C ASN A 66 -0.66 3.40 -17.36
N GLY A 67 -0.61 4.13 -16.26
CA GLY A 67 0.06 3.68 -15.03
C GLY A 67 -0.60 2.42 -14.46
N ILE A 68 -1.92 2.34 -14.48
CA ILE A 68 -2.67 1.17 -14.06
C ILE A 68 -2.36 -0.07 -14.92
N LYS A 69 -2.17 0.04 -16.18
CA LYS A 69 -1.83 -1.05 -17.11
C LYS A 69 -0.35 -1.39 -17.16
N SER A 70 0.50 -0.59 -16.54
CA SER A 70 1.95 -0.81 -16.57
C SER A 70 2.33 -2.12 -15.84
N PRO A 71 3.19 -2.96 -16.43
CA PRO A 71 3.63 -4.21 -15.79
C PRO A 71 4.45 -4.00 -14.51
N ASN A 72 4.97 -2.79 -14.28
CA ASN A 72 5.66 -2.43 -13.04
C ASN A 72 4.72 -2.01 -11.90
N ALA A 73 3.45 -1.78 -12.18
CA ALA A 73 2.46 -1.66 -11.15
C ALA A 73 2.11 -3.09 -10.70
N TYR A 74 2.11 -3.38 -9.40
CA TYR A 74 1.80 -4.70 -8.79
C TYR A 74 0.38 -5.18 -9.14
N LYS A 75 0.13 -5.51 -10.44
CA LYS A 75 -1.22 -5.80 -10.87
C LYS A 75 -1.29 -6.91 -11.84
N TRP A 76 -2.31 -7.63 -11.57
CA TRP A 76 -2.74 -8.73 -12.38
C TRP A 76 -3.89 -8.23 -13.26
N GLU A 77 -3.83 -8.59 -14.52
CA GLU A 77 -4.99 -8.53 -15.38
C GLU A 77 -5.99 -9.58 -14.88
N LEU A 78 -7.16 -9.13 -14.45
CA LEU A 78 -8.21 -9.97 -13.91
C LEU A 78 -9.31 -10.17 -14.95
N THR A 79 -9.89 -11.35 -14.98
CA THR A 79 -10.97 -11.72 -15.91
C THR A 79 -12.18 -12.35 -15.22
N THR A 80 -12.04 -12.69 -13.95
CA THR A 80 -13.08 -13.34 -13.12
C THR A 80 -13.22 -12.59 -11.81
N ALA A 81 -14.27 -12.93 -11.04
CA ALA A 81 -14.44 -12.39 -9.71
C ALA A 81 -13.19 -12.60 -8.85
N ASN A 82 -12.82 -11.60 -8.09
CA ASN A 82 -11.63 -11.60 -7.24
C ASN A 82 -11.92 -10.90 -5.91
N GLU A 83 -11.31 -11.40 -4.85
CA GLU A 83 -11.25 -10.73 -3.56
C GLU A 83 -9.81 -10.70 -3.10
N ASP A 84 -9.31 -9.52 -2.76
CA ASP A 84 -7.92 -9.33 -2.36
C ASP A 84 -7.78 -8.30 -1.25
N THR A 85 -6.71 -8.45 -0.44
CA THR A 85 -6.39 -7.54 0.65
C THR A 85 -5.11 -6.77 0.35
N TRP A 86 -5.25 -5.46 0.28
CA TRP A 86 -4.16 -4.52 0.06
C TRP A 86 -3.64 -4.01 1.40
N GLY A 87 -2.40 -4.33 1.72
CA GLY A 87 -1.71 -3.93 2.95
C GLY A 87 -0.71 -2.79 2.74
N GLY A 88 -0.09 -2.37 3.85
CA GLY A 88 0.93 -1.31 3.83
C GLY A 88 0.36 0.10 3.64
N LEU A 89 -0.94 0.29 3.93
CA LEU A 89 -1.58 1.58 3.85
C LEU A 89 -1.26 2.42 5.09
N THR A 90 -1.28 3.74 4.93
CA THR A 90 -1.11 4.70 6.03
C THR A 90 -2.44 4.85 6.79
N PRO A 91 -2.44 4.85 8.13
CA PRO A 91 -3.64 5.10 8.92
C PRO A 91 -4.26 6.48 8.65
N ALA A 92 -5.56 6.62 8.91
CA ALA A 92 -6.32 7.86 8.82
C ALA A 92 -6.15 8.60 7.48
N THR A 93 -5.93 7.87 6.39
CA THR A 93 -5.58 8.42 5.07
C THR A 93 -6.65 8.06 4.04
N ASP A 94 -6.98 9.02 3.18
CA ASP A 94 -7.93 8.85 2.10
C ASP A 94 -7.25 8.19 0.88
N TYR A 95 -7.92 7.20 0.32
CA TYR A 95 -7.46 6.41 -0.82
C TYR A 95 -8.53 6.31 -1.90
N TYR A 96 -8.10 6.02 -3.11
CA TYR A 96 -8.96 5.49 -4.16
C TYR A 96 -8.65 4.01 -4.40
N CYS A 97 -9.72 3.22 -4.52
CA CYS A 97 -9.70 2.00 -5.29
C CYS A 97 -9.95 2.39 -6.75
N CYS A 98 -8.90 2.39 -7.55
CA CYS A 98 -8.96 2.68 -8.98
C CYS A 98 -9.27 1.39 -9.73
N VAL A 99 -10.37 1.35 -10.44
CA VAL A 99 -10.79 0.18 -11.23
C VAL A 99 -10.85 0.57 -12.69
N LEU A 100 -10.04 -0.09 -13.50
CA LEU A 100 -10.04 0.08 -14.96
C LEU A 100 -10.62 -1.19 -15.60
N ILE A 101 -11.70 -1.06 -16.34
CA ILE A 101 -12.32 -2.15 -17.09
C ILE A 101 -12.11 -1.99 -18.59
N GLN A 102 -12.07 -3.12 -19.31
CA GLN A 102 -12.12 -3.19 -20.76
C GLN A 102 -13.26 -4.13 -21.17
N ASP A 103 -14.13 -3.65 -22.05
CA ASP A 103 -15.25 -4.43 -22.57
C ASP A 103 -14.94 -5.20 -23.86
N LYS A 104 -15.90 -5.98 -24.35
CA LYS A 104 -15.80 -6.77 -25.58
C LYS A 104 -15.55 -5.95 -26.85
N THR A 105 -15.81 -4.65 -26.83
CA THR A 105 -15.53 -3.74 -27.94
C THR A 105 -14.13 -3.13 -27.88
N GLY A 106 -13.40 -3.39 -26.78
CA GLY A 106 -12.12 -2.78 -26.49
C GLY A 106 -12.23 -1.39 -25.84
N ALA A 107 -13.45 -0.92 -25.56
CA ALA A 107 -13.65 0.33 -24.84
C ALA A 107 -13.24 0.19 -23.36
N GLU A 108 -12.63 1.24 -22.82
CA GLU A 108 -12.17 1.29 -21.44
C GLU A 108 -13.00 2.28 -20.62
N ALA A 109 -13.20 1.95 -19.35
CA ALA A 109 -13.77 2.85 -18.36
C ALA A 109 -12.99 2.79 -17.06
N LEU A 110 -12.72 3.96 -16.47
CA LEU A 110 -12.07 4.11 -15.17
C LEU A 110 -13.12 4.50 -14.14
N SER A 111 -13.11 3.82 -13.00
CA SER A 111 -13.89 4.18 -11.81
C SER A 111 -12.93 4.43 -10.64
N LEU A 112 -13.19 5.48 -9.89
CA LEU A 112 -12.47 5.84 -8.67
C LEU A 112 -13.44 5.70 -7.49
N ILE A 113 -13.17 4.80 -6.58
CA ILE A 113 -14.01 4.50 -5.41
C ILE A 113 -13.28 4.96 -4.17
N ASP A 114 -13.84 5.92 -3.48
CA ASP A 114 -13.26 6.48 -2.26
C ASP A 114 -13.34 5.49 -1.10
N PHE A 115 -12.28 5.43 -0.31
CA PHE A 115 -12.32 4.88 1.03
C PHE A 115 -11.28 5.57 1.91
N ARG A 116 -11.44 5.43 3.23
CA ARG A 116 -10.49 5.94 4.21
C ARG A 116 -10.05 4.80 5.11
N THR A 117 -8.76 4.69 5.35
CA THR A 117 -8.24 3.78 6.37
C THR A 117 -8.65 4.26 7.76
N ASN A 118 -8.89 3.31 8.66
CA ASN A 118 -9.20 3.61 10.05
C ASN A 118 -8.04 4.39 10.70
N ASP A 119 -8.35 5.11 11.75
CA ASP A 119 -7.31 5.69 12.60
C ASP A 119 -6.43 4.57 13.15
N ALA A 120 -5.17 4.87 13.45
CA ALA A 120 -4.32 3.92 14.15
C ALA A 120 -5.05 3.52 15.45
N SER A 121 -5.53 2.28 15.49
CA SER A 121 -6.25 1.80 16.66
C SER A 121 -5.25 1.51 17.77
N GLY A 122 -5.40 2.18 18.90
CA GLY A 122 -4.71 1.82 20.10
C GLY A 122 -3.66 2.82 20.57
N ALA A 123 -3.28 2.69 21.81
CA ALA A 123 -2.09 3.30 22.36
C ALA A 123 -0.88 2.94 21.47
N ALA A 124 0.07 3.85 21.35
CA ALA A 124 1.31 3.58 20.64
C ALA A 124 1.85 2.19 21.04
N PRO A 125 2.37 1.41 20.07
CA PRO A 125 2.91 0.10 20.39
C PRO A 125 3.94 0.21 21.51
N THR A 126 3.83 -0.66 22.48
CA THR A 126 4.78 -0.70 23.60
C THR A 126 5.72 -1.88 23.42
N ILE A 127 6.98 -1.66 23.71
CA ILE A 127 8.00 -2.70 23.76
C ILE A 127 8.60 -2.71 25.16
N GLU A 128 8.57 -3.86 25.81
CA GLU A 128 9.30 -4.11 27.04
C GLU A 128 10.50 -4.99 26.73
N LEU A 129 11.67 -4.53 27.13
CA LEU A 129 12.93 -5.26 26.95
C LEU A 129 13.46 -5.64 28.32
N SER A 130 13.73 -6.92 28.53
CA SER A 130 14.46 -7.38 29.70
C SER A 130 15.69 -8.18 29.30
N LEU A 131 16.83 -7.84 29.89
CA LEU A 131 18.10 -8.53 29.67
C LEU A 131 18.33 -9.44 30.88
N THR A 132 18.55 -10.72 30.58
CA THR A 132 18.95 -11.69 31.60
C THR A 132 20.33 -12.22 31.24
N GLN A 133 21.29 -12.04 32.15
CA GLN A 133 22.58 -12.65 32.00
C GLN A 133 22.50 -14.06 32.59
N PRO A 134 22.58 -15.12 31.78
CA PRO A 134 22.54 -16.47 32.28
C PRO A 134 23.86 -16.76 32.97
N GLU A 135 23.82 -17.14 34.20
CA GLU A 135 24.88 -17.61 35.08
C GLU A 135 26.21 -16.84 35.14
N LYS A 136 26.80 -16.86 36.33
CA LYS A 136 27.97 -16.07 36.76
C LYS A 136 29.25 -16.24 35.94
N ASN A 137 29.26 -17.11 34.92
CA ASN A 137 30.46 -17.42 34.12
C ASN A 137 30.20 -17.49 32.59
N SER A 138 29.03 -17.13 32.10
CA SER A 138 28.82 -17.08 30.64
C SER A 138 29.18 -15.69 30.12
N HIS A 139 30.43 -15.51 29.73
CA HIS A 139 30.89 -14.22 29.19
C HIS A 139 30.42 -13.91 27.78
N ASN A 140 29.77 -14.87 27.11
CA ASN A 140 29.45 -14.81 25.68
C ASN A 140 27.97 -14.96 25.34
N THR A 141 27.09 -15.07 26.32
CA THR A 141 25.67 -15.24 26.08
C THR A 141 24.86 -14.22 26.86
N LEU A 142 23.91 -13.63 26.18
CA LEU A 142 22.92 -12.69 26.73
C LEU A 142 21.55 -13.14 26.27
N SER A 143 20.62 -13.29 27.19
CA SER A 143 19.21 -13.55 26.86
C SER A 143 18.45 -12.24 26.88
N LEU A 144 17.87 -11.90 25.74
CA LEU A 144 17.00 -10.75 25.57
C LEU A 144 15.55 -11.25 25.46
N ASN A 145 14.72 -10.86 26.41
CA ASN A 145 13.29 -11.09 26.33
C ASN A 145 12.61 -9.81 25.78
N ILE A 146 11.81 -9.99 24.76
CA ILE A 146 11.09 -8.90 24.10
C ILE A 146 9.61 -9.19 24.21
N PHE A 147 8.87 -8.28 24.81
CA PHE A 147 7.41 -8.30 24.86
C PHE A 147 6.92 -7.08 24.08
N SER A 148 6.18 -7.32 23.01
CA SER A 148 5.53 -6.25 22.24
C SER A 148 4.01 -6.36 22.38
N LYS A 149 3.35 -5.22 22.49
CA LYS A 149 1.89 -5.12 22.46
C LYS A 149 1.50 -4.11 21.40
N ASP A 150 0.49 -4.47 20.61
CA ASP A 150 -0.07 -3.64 19.53
C ASP A 150 0.95 -3.25 18.43
N ALA A 151 2.07 -3.98 18.33
CA ALA A 151 3.05 -3.81 17.26
C ALA A 151 2.74 -4.74 16.08
N ALA A 152 2.75 -4.22 14.86
CA ALA A 152 2.59 -5.01 13.64
C ALA A 152 3.88 -5.77 13.28
N SER A 153 5.03 -5.24 13.67
CA SER A 153 6.36 -5.85 13.51
C SER A 153 7.29 -5.33 14.60
N VAL A 154 8.33 -6.11 14.90
CA VAL A 154 9.40 -5.71 15.82
C VAL A 154 10.72 -5.91 15.12
N ARG A 155 11.55 -4.87 15.13
CA ARG A 155 12.90 -4.93 14.59
C ARG A 155 13.90 -4.51 15.64
N ILE A 156 15.00 -5.24 15.76
CA ILE A 156 16.08 -4.95 16.73
C ILE A 156 17.42 -4.81 16.01
N ALA A 157 18.21 -3.85 16.50
CA ALA A 157 19.62 -3.72 16.10
C ALA A 157 20.52 -3.99 17.31
N PHE A 158 21.49 -4.88 17.10
CA PHE A 158 22.55 -5.14 18.07
C PHE A 158 23.87 -4.62 17.54
N ASN A 159 24.51 -3.77 18.31
CA ASN A 159 25.87 -3.33 17.99
C ASN A 159 26.59 -2.88 19.25
N THR A 160 27.89 -2.65 19.15
CA THR A 160 28.64 -2.07 20.29
C THR A 160 28.16 -0.64 20.55
N LYS A 161 28.28 -0.20 21.80
CA LYS A 161 27.97 1.19 22.17
C LYS A 161 28.76 2.20 21.32
N ALA A 162 29.99 1.87 20.98
CA ALA A 162 30.87 2.71 20.15
C ALA A 162 30.31 2.85 18.73
N ASP A 163 29.83 1.76 18.13
CA ASP A 163 29.31 1.76 16.77
C ASP A 163 27.98 2.50 16.68
N ILE A 164 27.07 2.30 17.64
CA ILE A 164 25.81 3.06 17.72
C ILE A 164 26.10 4.55 17.89
N SER A 165 27.05 4.91 18.75
CA SER A 165 27.44 6.31 18.93
C SER A 165 28.06 6.91 17.66
N ALA A 166 28.85 6.12 16.90
CA ALA A 166 29.44 6.55 15.65
C ALA A 166 28.38 6.78 14.56
N LEU A 167 27.31 5.96 14.52
CA LEU A 167 26.18 6.15 13.61
C LEU A 167 25.39 7.42 13.96
N ARG A 168 25.08 7.63 15.24
CA ARG A 168 24.40 8.86 15.71
C ARG A 168 25.21 10.13 15.47
N ASN A 169 26.53 10.07 15.56
CA ASN A 169 27.41 11.19 15.24
C ASN A 169 27.47 11.53 13.74
N LYS A 170 26.90 10.69 12.87
CA LYS A 170 26.70 10.94 11.44
C LYS A 170 25.29 11.47 11.13
N ASP A 171 24.57 11.97 12.14
CA ASP A 171 23.19 12.44 12.06
C ASP A 171 22.18 11.36 11.59
N TYR A 172 22.51 10.08 11.75
CA TYR A 172 21.54 9.01 11.56
C TYR A 172 20.64 8.90 12.78
N ASP A 173 19.34 9.01 12.57
CA ASP A 173 18.34 8.82 13.62
C ASP A 173 18.17 7.33 13.97
N ASP A 174 17.42 7.06 15.03
CA ASP A 174 17.19 5.69 15.48
C ASP A 174 16.39 4.87 14.46
N ASP A 175 15.49 5.49 13.69
CA ASP A 175 14.75 4.82 12.61
C ASP A 175 15.67 4.36 11.49
N TYR A 176 16.61 5.19 11.07
CA TYR A 176 17.61 4.81 10.08
C TYR A 176 18.48 3.64 10.57
N ILE A 177 18.93 3.70 11.83
CA ILE A 177 19.79 2.67 12.42
C ILE A 177 19.06 1.32 12.47
N VAL A 178 17.80 1.30 12.95
CA VAL A 178 17.01 0.07 13.04
C VAL A 178 16.64 -0.47 11.66
N THR A 179 16.34 0.41 10.70
CA THR A 179 15.97 -0.01 9.34
C THR A 179 17.13 -0.63 8.58
N ASN A 180 18.35 -0.09 8.71
CA ASN A 180 19.49 -0.51 7.91
C ASN A 180 20.41 -1.53 8.61
N HIS A 181 20.33 -1.64 9.93
CA HIS A 181 21.18 -2.50 10.75
C HIS A 181 20.38 -3.43 11.68
N GLY A 182 19.06 -3.38 11.63
CA GLY A 182 18.17 -4.20 12.44
C GLY A 182 17.86 -5.56 11.81
N ILE A 183 17.35 -6.44 12.65
CA ILE A 183 16.86 -7.78 12.30
C ILE A 183 15.34 -7.78 12.57
N ASP A 184 14.57 -8.27 11.64
CA ASP A 184 13.12 -8.51 11.83
C ASP A 184 12.94 -9.75 12.73
N LEU A 185 11.98 -9.68 13.66
CA LEU A 185 11.59 -10.75 14.58
C LEU A 185 10.23 -11.32 14.20
#